data_31efc411a2fa9f8795f560a9aa8540dc
#
_entry.id   31efc411a2fa9f8795f560a9aa8540dc
#
_cell.length_a   1.000
_cell.length_b   1.000
_cell.length_c   1.000
_cell.angle_alpha   90.00
_cell.angle_beta   90.00
_cell.angle_gamma   90.00
#
_symmetry.space_group_name_H-M   'P 1'
#
loop_
_entity.id
_entity.type
_entity.pdbx_description
1 polymer ?
#
loop_
_entity_poly.entity_id
_entity_poly.type
_entity_poly.pdbx_seq_one_letter_code
_entity_poly.pdbx_strand_id
1 'polypeptide(L)'
;MSSRTLIDGGSWDLTVRELFLAIVGLLLAIILGCIIANNIAQAEDEYNVKFYHAIQVSDSAQFNYAFKTNAGHMLAYGTVSAVGFVTDNGIGNYMSLTRDLEEYRKHHRTVCSGEGKHRHCHTETYWTWDVIKTERFHVDQVDFLGKRFYYSQFPQLPSEHYVGTVPIPSGGFVEGLFKNRQRYVYHGRRLTYTGTMYTNAVNHTINDSKWADNITLDKAIDYYIREHGVLIFWIIFGVIIVVAIIFFVAAPNEWLNGSVRDW
;
A
#
# COMPACT_ATOMS: atom_id res chain seq x y z
N MET A 1 -9.30 -35.90 -39.43
CA MET A 1 -8.60 -34.70 -39.93
C MET A 1 -7.12 -34.99 -39.84
N SER A 2 -6.40 -34.95 -40.96
CA SER A 2 -4.96 -35.30 -41.02
C SER A 2 -4.15 -34.30 -40.17
N SER A 3 -3.27 -34.82 -39.30
CA SER A 3 -2.29 -34.08 -38.53
C SER A 3 -1.17 -33.58 -39.43
N ARG A 4 -1.41 -32.54 -40.23
CA ARG A 4 -0.33 -31.89 -40.99
C ARG A 4 0.45 -31.01 -40.03
N THR A 5 1.73 -31.31 -39.81
CA THR A 5 2.69 -30.41 -39.16
C THR A 5 2.81 -29.14 -39.97
N LEU A 6 2.62 -27.99 -39.33
CA LEU A 6 2.79 -26.65 -39.92
C LEU A 6 4.21 -26.14 -39.74
N ILE A 7 4.82 -26.43 -38.60
CA ILE A 7 6.17 -26.00 -38.24
C ILE A 7 6.85 -27.17 -37.54
N ASP A 8 8.01 -27.57 -38.06
CA ASP A 8 8.90 -28.55 -37.42
C ASP A 8 10.07 -27.80 -36.76
N GLY A 9 10.12 -27.79 -35.44
CA GLY A 9 11.15 -27.11 -34.62
C GLY A 9 12.21 -28.06 -34.07
N GLY A 10 12.26 -29.32 -34.54
CA GLY A 10 13.22 -30.35 -34.14
C GLY A 10 12.96 -30.97 -32.79
N SER A 11 12.58 -30.20 -31.78
CA SER A 11 12.14 -30.68 -30.44
C SER A 11 10.66 -30.42 -30.15
N TRP A 12 9.98 -29.68 -31.00
CA TRP A 12 8.54 -29.36 -30.90
C TRP A 12 7.94 -29.18 -32.30
N ASP A 13 6.75 -29.74 -32.50
CA ASP A 13 5.99 -29.68 -33.77
C ASP A 13 4.64 -28.98 -33.51
N LEU A 14 4.31 -28.00 -34.34
CA LEU A 14 2.99 -27.35 -34.28
C LEU A 14 2.07 -27.96 -35.36
N THR A 15 0.99 -28.56 -34.92
CA THR A 15 -0.03 -29.15 -35.79
C THR A 15 -1.18 -28.18 -36.06
N VAL A 16 -1.92 -28.36 -37.16
CA VAL A 16 -3.11 -27.55 -37.50
C VAL A 16 -4.16 -27.60 -36.39
N ARG A 17 -4.26 -28.74 -35.70
CA ARG A 17 -5.22 -28.96 -34.61
C ARG A 17 -4.85 -28.11 -33.37
N GLU A 18 -3.57 -28.08 -33.01
CA GLU A 18 -3.04 -27.29 -31.90
C GLU A 18 -3.20 -25.79 -32.15
N LEU A 19 -2.90 -25.34 -33.39
CA LEU A 19 -3.12 -23.95 -33.77
C LEU A 19 -4.60 -23.55 -33.65
N PHE A 20 -5.51 -24.41 -34.13
CA PHE A 20 -6.95 -24.13 -34.02
C PHE A 20 -7.41 -24.05 -32.57
N LEU A 21 -6.99 -24.98 -31.70
CA LEU A 21 -7.31 -24.97 -30.27
C LEU A 21 -6.73 -23.75 -29.57
N ALA A 22 -5.49 -23.34 -29.91
CA ALA A 22 -4.87 -22.14 -29.37
C ALA A 22 -5.64 -20.87 -29.74
N ILE A 23 -6.10 -20.76 -30.99
CA ILE A 23 -6.92 -19.64 -31.47
C ILE A 23 -8.27 -19.60 -30.74
N VAL A 24 -8.96 -20.72 -30.62
CA VAL A 24 -10.24 -20.80 -29.91
C VAL A 24 -10.05 -20.45 -28.43
N GLY A 25 -9.01 -21.01 -27.77
CA GLY A 25 -8.66 -20.69 -26.39
C GLY A 25 -8.35 -19.20 -26.18
N LEU A 26 -7.59 -18.60 -27.10
CA LEU A 26 -7.29 -17.15 -27.06
C LEU A 26 -8.55 -16.30 -27.19
N LEU A 27 -9.47 -16.65 -28.13
CA LEU A 27 -10.72 -15.92 -28.29
C LEU A 27 -11.60 -15.99 -27.03
N LEU A 28 -11.71 -17.18 -26.42
CA LEU A 28 -12.45 -17.36 -25.17
C LEU A 28 -11.78 -16.58 -24.02
N ALA A 29 -10.46 -16.58 -23.95
CA ALA A 29 -9.74 -15.79 -22.95
C ALA A 29 -9.98 -14.28 -23.12
N ILE A 30 -9.95 -13.76 -24.35
CA ILE A 30 -10.25 -12.34 -24.64
C ILE A 30 -11.68 -11.97 -24.21
N ILE A 31 -12.66 -12.82 -24.53
CA ILE A 31 -14.07 -12.59 -24.12
C ILE A 31 -14.17 -12.53 -22.59
N LEU A 32 -13.55 -13.48 -21.89
CA LEU A 32 -13.51 -13.50 -20.41
C LEU A 32 -12.79 -12.26 -19.88
N GLY A 33 -11.67 -11.87 -20.48
CA GLY A 33 -10.93 -10.66 -20.15
C GLY A 33 -11.78 -9.40 -20.29
N CYS A 34 -12.54 -9.27 -21.36
CA CYS A 34 -13.46 -8.13 -21.55
C CYS A 34 -14.56 -8.08 -20.47
N ILE A 35 -15.11 -9.21 -20.05
CA ILE A 35 -16.11 -9.26 -18.97
C ILE A 35 -15.50 -8.80 -17.65
N ILE A 36 -14.31 -9.29 -17.31
CA ILE A 36 -13.60 -8.91 -16.08
C ILE A 36 -13.23 -7.42 -16.13
N ALA A 37 -12.68 -6.92 -17.25
CA ALA A 37 -12.32 -5.52 -17.41
C ALA A 37 -13.53 -4.59 -17.25
N ASN A 38 -14.69 -4.96 -17.77
CA ASN A 38 -15.93 -4.19 -17.60
C ASN A 38 -16.38 -4.15 -16.14
N ASN A 39 -16.29 -5.25 -15.41
CA ASN A 39 -16.60 -5.27 -13.97
C ASN A 39 -15.63 -4.38 -13.17
N ILE A 40 -14.34 -4.36 -13.53
CA ILE A 40 -13.35 -3.48 -12.90
C ILE A 40 -13.70 -2.01 -13.19
N ALA A 41 -14.03 -1.67 -14.45
CA ALA A 41 -14.43 -0.32 -14.83
C ALA A 41 -15.67 0.16 -14.04
N GLN A 42 -16.70 -0.67 -13.94
CA GLN A 42 -17.89 -0.36 -13.15
C GLN A 42 -17.57 -0.12 -11.67
N ALA A 43 -16.73 -0.97 -11.08
CA ALA A 43 -16.32 -0.81 -9.68
C ALA A 43 -15.47 0.47 -9.46
N GLU A 44 -14.65 0.87 -10.43
CA GLU A 44 -13.91 2.13 -10.40
C GLU A 44 -14.88 3.33 -10.51
N ASP A 45 -15.83 3.28 -11.42
CA ASP A 45 -16.84 4.33 -11.61
C ASP A 45 -17.69 4.51 -10.34
N GLU A 46 -18.20 3.43 -9.74
CA GLU A 46 -18.95 3.47 -8.48
C GLU A 46 -18.11 4.06 -7.33
N TYR A 47 -16.83 3.71 -7.26
CA TYR A 47 -15.92 4.29 -6.28
C TYR A 47 -15.66 5.77 -6.51
N ASN A 48 -15.53 6.20 -7.78
CA ASN A 48 -15.16 7.56 -8.16
C ASN A 48 -16.33 8.56 -8.09
N VAL A 49 -17.58 8.11 -8.27
CA VAL A 49 -18.79 8.95 -8.23
C VAL A 49 -18.84 9.88 -7.03
N LYS A 50 -18.45 9.41 -5.85
CA LYS A 50 -18.45 10.19 -4.62
C LYS A 50 -17.46 11.37 -4.62
N PHE A 51 -16.37 11.30 -5.39
CA PHE A 51 -15.41 12.39 -5.54
C PHE A 51 -15.84 13.40 -6.59
N TYR A 52 -16.42 12.94 -7.71
CA TYR A 52 -16.96 13.83 -8.75
C TYR A 52 -18.15 14.67 -8.28
N HIS A 53 -18.97 14.11 -7.38
CA HIS A 53 -20.13 14.82 -6.81
C HIS A 53 -19.84 15.50 -5.47
N ALA A 54 -18.58 15.45 -4.97
CA ALA A 54 -18.21 16.08 -3.74
C ALA A 54 -18.27 17.62 -3.84
N ILE A 55 -18.90 18.25 -2.87
CA ILE A 55 -18.94 19.72 -2.78
C ILE A 55 -17.53 20.22 -2.46
N GLN A 56 -17.05 21.18 -3.25
CA GLN A 56 -15.76 21.81 -3.02
C GLN A 56 -15.90 22.98 -2.03
N VAL A 57 -15.07 22.99 -1.02
CA VAL A 57 -15.08 23.92 0.10
C VAL A 57 -13.69 24.48 0.33
N SER A 58 -13.54 25.81 0.29
CA SER A 58 -12.26 26.51 0.47
C SER A 58 -12.22 27.43 1.69
N ASP A 59 -13.35 27.66 2.35
CA ASP A 59 -13.40 28.55 3.51
C ASP A 59 -14.23 27.98 4.67
N SER A 60 -14.06 28.57 5.85
CA SER A 60 -14.71 28.10 7.07
C SER A 60 -16.23 28.33 7.08
N ALA A 61 -16.76 29.33 6.36
CA ALA A 61 -18.18 29.61 6.29
C ALA A 61 -18.89 28.54 5.46
N GLN A 62 -18.36 28.22 4.28
CA GLN A 62 -18.83 27.14 3.42
C GLN A 62 -18.74 25.78 4.13
N PHE A 63 -17.62 25.50 4.81
CA PHE A 63 -17.43 24.29 5.59
C PHE A 63 -18.47 24.14 6.69
N ASN A 64 -18.71 25.22 7.45
CA ASN A 64 -19.71 25.26 8.51
C ASN A 64 -21.13 25.05 7.98
N TYR A 65 -21.45 25.63 6.81
CA TYR A 65 -22.73 25.44 6.15
C TYR A 65 -22.93 23.98 5.73
N ALA A 66 -21.98 23.43 4.97
CA ALA A 66 -22.00 22.04 4.50
C ALA A 66 -22.13 21.05 5.67
N PHE A 67 -21.40 21.32 6.76
CA PHE A 67 -21.45 20.51 7.97
C PHE A 67 -22.83 20.57 8.67
N LYS A 68 -23.43 21.76 8.80
CA LYS A 68 -24.75 21.94 9.44
C LYS A 68 -25.88 21.34 8.61
N THR A 69 -25.76 21.36 7.29
CA THR A 69 -26.81 20.88 6.38
C THR A 69 -26.68 19.39 6.04
N ASN A 70 -25.68 18.71 6.61
CA ASN A 70 -25.37 17.31 6.27
C ASN A 70 -25.20 17.14 4.77
N ALA A 71 -24.34 17.95 4.17
CA ALA A 71 -24.23 18.07 2.70
C ALA A 71 -23.67 16.80 2.01
N GLY A 72 -23.28 15.78 2.77
CA GLY A 72 -22.76 14.54 2.23
C GLY A 72 -21.26 14.64 1.87
N HIS A 73 -20.91 14.17 0.68
CA HIS A 73 -19.52 14.14 0.24
C HIS A 73 -18.98 15.53 -0.03
N MET A 74 -17.82 15.86 0.55
CA MET A 74 -17.15 17.14 0.33
C MET A 74 -15.63 16.97 0.21
N LEU A 75 -15.00 17.88 -0.54
CA LEU A 75 -13.58 18.14 -0.62
C LEU A 75 -13.33 19.49 0.03
N ALA A 76 -12.62 19.52 1.13
CA ALA A 76 -12.35 20.75 1.89
C ALA A 76 -10.84 21.03 1.93
N TYR A 77 -10.42 22.15 1.37
CA TYR A 77 -9.03 22.60 1.43
C TYR A 77 -8.79 23.49 2.65
N GLY A 78 -7.77 23.17 3.41
CA GLY A 78 -7.43 23.98 4.58
C GLY A 78 -6.22 23.45 5.33
N THR A 79 -5.96 24.07 6.48
CA THR A 79 -4.90 23.66 7.38
C THR A 79 -5.51 22.95 8.58
N VAL A 80 -5.09 21.69 8.80
CA VAL A 80 -5.34 21.00 10.06
C VAL A 80 -4.27 21.39 11.07
N SER A 81 -4.67 21.77 12.27
CA SER A 81 -3.79 22.22 13.35
C SER A 81 -4.07 21.45 14.64
N ALA A 82 -3.04 21.06 15.36
CA ALA A 82 -3.18 20.44 16.67
C ALA A 82 -3.78 21.42 17.67
N VAL A 83 -4.73 20.97 18.49
CA VAL A 83 -5.19 21.70 19.67
C VAL A 83 -4.35 21.27 20.87
N GLY A 84 -3.30 22.05 21.16
CA GLY A 84 -2.25 21.67 22.10
C GLY A 84 -1.10 20.92 21.41
N PHE A 85 -0.29 20.25 22.19
CA PHE A 85 0.85 19.48 21.69
C PHE A 85 1.21 18.34 22.65
N VAL A 86 1.92 17.34 22.13
CA VAL A 86 2.62 16.32 22.91
C VAL A 86 4.12 16.56 22.84
N THR A 87 4.82 16.31 23.93
CA THR A 87 6.27 16.45 24.05
C THR A 87 6.83 15.38 25.01
N ASP A 88 8.07 15.02 24.83
CA ASP A 88 8.80 14.14 25.73
C ASP A 88 10.30 14.47 25.66
N ASN A 89 10.99 14.39 26.80
CA ASN A 89 12.46 14.58 26.92
C ASN A 89 13.03 15.79 26.16
N GLY A 90 12.24 16.87 25.99
CA GLY A 90 12.70 18.11 25.35
C GLY A 90 12.93 18.02 23.84
N ILE A 91 12.42 17.01 23.15
CA ILE A 91 12.61 16.85 21.68
C ILE A 91 11.77 17.78 20.84
N GLY A 92 10.88 18.59 21.42
CA GLY A 92 9.99 19.53 20.74
C GLY A 92 8.52 19.21 20.92
N ASN A 93 7.68 19.98 20.20
CA ASN A 93 6.22 19.91 20.27
C ASN A 93 5.65 19.28 18.99
N TYR A 94 4.78 18.29 19.15
CA TYR A 94 4.23 17.50 18.05
C TYR A 94 2.73 17.30 18.18
N MET A 95 2.05 17.02 17.07
CA MET A 95 0.63 16.61 17.06
C MET A 95 0.50 15.15 17.54
N SER A 96 1.43 14.30 17.10
CA SER A 96 1.60 12.95 17.65
C SER A 96 3.08 12.61 17.76
N LEU A 97 3.40 11.72 18.69
CA LEU A 97 4.75 11.30 19.00
C LEU A 97 4.76 9.81 19.31
N THR A 98 5.54 9.06 18.56
CA THR A 98 5.87 7.67 18.86
C THR A 98 7.26 7.60 19.49
N ARG A 99 7.35 6.93 20.61
CA ARG A 99 8.61 6.67 21.33
C ARG A 99 8.89 5.17 21.32
N ASP A 100 9.95 4.77 20.65
CA ASP A 100 10.46 3.41 20.65
C ASP A 100 11.62 3.29 21.63
N LEU A 101 11.48 2.39 22.61
CA LEU A 101 12.58 1.99 23.46
C LEU A 101 13.36 0.89 22.75
N GLU A 102 14.61 1.18 22.41
CA GLU A 102 15.50 0.25 21.74
C GLU A 102 16.62 -0.23 22.68
N GLU A 103 16.97 -1.48 22.53
CA GLU A 103 18.08 -2.11 23.24
C GLU A 103 19.10 -2.69 22.26
N TYR A 104 20.40 -2.41 22.50
CA TYR A 104 21.47 -2.94 21.67
C TYR A 104 21.77 -4.39 22.06
N ARG A 105 21.33 -5.33 21.19
CA ARG A 105 21.37 -6.78 21.45
C ARG A 105 22.29 -7.53 20.51
N LYS A 106 22.84 -8.60 21.04
CA LYS A 106 23.67 -9.55 20.32
C LYS A 106 22.80 -10.60 19.64
N HIS A 107 23.01 -10.80 18.36
CA HIS A 107 22.34 -11.80 17.55
C HIS A 107 23.33 -12.77 16.92
N HIS A 108 22.83 -13.94 16.58
CA HIS A 108 23.57 -14.98 15.88
C HIS A 108 22.82 -15.37 14.62
N ARG A 109 23.54 -15.47 13.50
CA ARG A 109 22.99 -16.04 12.27
C ARG A 109 23.92 -17.12 11.74
N THR A 110 23.36 -18.17 11.18
CA THR A 110 24.13 -19.19 10.48
C THR A 110 24.26 -18.79 9.02
N VAL A 111 25.49 -18.62 8.56
CA VAL A 111 25.82 -18.33 7.16
C VAL A 111 26.42 -19.59 6.56
N CYS A 112 25.84 -20.05 5.44
CA CYS A 112 26.31 -21.24 4.75
C CYS A 112 26.79 -20.83 3.34
N SER A 113 27.97 -21.33 2.94
CA SER A 113 28.55 -21.16 1.61
C SER A 113 28.83 -22.52 0.98
N GLY A 114 28.77 -22.60 -0.37
CA GLY A 114 28.96 -23.82 -1.15
C GLY A 114 27.67 -24.61 -1.40
N GLU A 115 27.73 -25.58 -2.31
CA GLU A 115 26.60 -26.42 -2.71
C GLU A 115 26.85 -27.91 -2.40
N GLY A 116 25.75 -28.63 -2.15
CA GLY A 116 25.79 -30.09 -1.94
C GLY A 116 26.67 -30.53 -0.78
N LYS A 117 27.60 -31.48 -1.03
CA LYS A 117 28.49 -32.06 -0.04
C LYS A 117 29.62 -31.10 0.45
N HIS A 118 29.81 -29.98 -0.24
CA HIS A 118 30.82 -28.95 0.09
C HIS A 118 30.22 -27.72 0.79
N ARG A 119 29.03 -27.85 1.35
CA ARG A 119 28.39 -26.78 2.10
C ARG A 119 29.03 -26.62 3.46
N HIS A 120 29.63 -25.46 3.70
CA HIS A 120 30.20 -25.07 4.98
C HIS A 120 29.31 -24.00 5.63
N CYS A 121 28.91 -24.27 6.87
CA CYS A 121 28.11 -23.33 7.66
C CYS A 121 28.91 -22.89 8.87
N HIS A 122 28.91 -21.57 9.15
CA HIS A 122 29.46 -20.99 10.35
C HIS A 122 28.49 -20.03 11.00
N THR A 123 28.62 -19.79 12.28
CA THR A 123 27.79 -18.83 13.01
C THR A 123 28.50 -17.49 13.08
N GLU A 124 27.86 -16.48 12.51
CA GLU A 124 28.27 -15.08 12.63
C GLU A 124 27.52 -14.41 13.79
N THR A 125 28.25 -13.59 14.52
CA THR A 125 27.70 -12.74 15.58
C THR A 125 27.60 -11.32 15.06
N TYR A 126 26.42 -10.69 15.23
CA TYR A 126 26.19 -9.29 14.90
C TYR A 126 25.38 -8.61 16.00
N TRP A 127 25.37 -7.28 16.01
CA TRP A 127 24.69 -6.47 16.99
C TRP A 127 23.73 -5.54 16.29
N THR A 128 22.50 -5.45 16.80
CA THR A 128 21.47 -4.53 16.31
C THR A 128 20.78 -3.81 17.45
N TRP A 129 20.11 -2.68 17.10
CA TRP A 129 19.17 -2.06 17.99
C TRP A 129 17.80 -2.71 17.76
N ASP A 130 17.25 -3.32 18.79
CA ASP A 130 15.96 -4.01 18.75
C ASP A 130 14.95 -3.17 19.52
N VAL A 131 13.79 -2.91 18.89
CA VAL A 131 12.67 -2.26 19.56
C VAL A 131 12.09 -3.23 20.58
N ILE A 132 12.10 -2.84 21.86
CA ILE A 132 11.54 -3.66 22.96
C ILE A 132 10.22 -3.12 23.47
N LYS A 133 9.92 -1.83 23.25
CA LYS A 133 8.65 -1.21 23.63
C LYS A 133 8.36 -0.02 22.73
N THR A 134 7.12 0.10 22.28
CA THR A 134 6.61 1.27 21.55
C THR A 134 5.50 1.94 22.35
N GLU A 135 5.59 3.25 22.51
CA GLU A 135 4.56 4.08 23.15
C GLU A 135 4.14 5.18 22.19
N ARG A 136 2.83 5.44 22.13
CA ARG A 136 2.26 6.43 21.23
C ARG A 136 1.46 7.46 22.01
N PHE A 137 1.75 8.71 21.71
CA PHE A 137 1.11 9.89 22.28
C PHE A 137 0.53 10.72 21.15
N HIS A 138 -0.62 11.32 21.35
CA HIS A 138 -1.22 12.24 20.39
C HIS A 138 -2.09 13.26 21.12
N VAL A 139 -2.36 14.38 20.47
CA VAL A 139 -3.35 15.35 20.95
C VAL A 139 -4.74 14.74 20.87
N ASP A 140 -5.64 15.15 21.75
CA ASP A 140 -7.03 14.68 21.71
C ASP A 140 -7.80 15.27 20.54
N GLN A 141 -7.52 16.53 20.21
CA GLN A 141 -8.27 17.30 19.24
C GLN A 141 -7.37 18.02 18.23
N VAL A 142 -7.94 18.23 17.06
CA VAL A 142 -7.38 19.08 15.98
C VAL A 142 -8.42 20.11 15.56
N ASP A 143 -7.95 21.27 15.11
CA ASP A 143 -8.78 22.28 14.46
C ASP A 143 -8.64 22.16 12.94
N PHE A 144 -9.76 22.20 12.24
CA PHE A 144 -9.81 22.28 10.79
C PHE A 144 -10.93 23.21 10.36
N LEU A 145 -10.56 24.27 9.60
CA LEU A 145 -11.46 25.31 9.14
C LEU A 145 -12.33 25.92 10.25
N GLY A 146 -11.74 26.12 11.45
CA GLY A 146 -12.40 26.71 12.61
C GLY A 146 -13.35 25.78 13.38
N LYS A 147 -13.28 24.48 13.11
CA LYS A 147 -13.98 23.45 13.88
C LYS A 147 -13.02 22.47 14.52
N ARG A 148 -13.35 22.06 15.74
CA ARG A 148 -12.60 21.04 16.47
C ARG A 148 -13.15 19.66 16.21
N PHE A 149 -12.24 18.72 15.99
CA PHE A 149 -12.50 17.31 15.74
C PHE A 149 -11.59 16.48 16.62
N TYR A 150 -11.97 15.23 16.89
CA TYR A 150 -11.05 14.29 17.51
C TYR A 150 -9.92 13.93 16.54
N TYR A 151 -8.71 13.79 17.07
CA TYR A 151 -7.54 13.40 16.28
C TYR A 151 -7.78 12.09 15.47
N SER A 152 -8.51 11.15 16.06
CA SER A 152 -8.86 9.87 15.42
C SER A 152 -9.71 10.01 14.15
N GLN A 153 -10.35 11.17 13.93
CA GLN A 153 -11.13 11.43 12.72
C GLN A 153 -10.25 11.83 11.50
N PHE A 154 -8.93 11.96 11.72
CA PHE A 154 -7.92 12.25 10.69
C PHE A 154 -6.90 11.10 10.55
N PRO A 155 -7.32 9.87 10.19
CA PRO A 155 -6.45 8.69 10.23
C PRO A 155 -5.33 8.71 9.19
N GLN A 156 -5.48 9.48 8.11
CA GLN A 156 -4.58 9.52 6.96
C GLN A 156 -3.68 10.78 6.91
N LEU A 157 -3.49 11.47 8.04
CA LEU A 157 -2.45 12.50 8.10
C LEU A 157 -1.07 11.89 7.75
N PRO A 158 -0.14 12.71 7.22
CA PRO A 158 1.19 12.24 6.84
C PRO A 158 1.84 11.39 7.93
N SER A 159 2.61 10.39 7.52
CA SER A 159 3.30 9.50 8.46
C SER A 159 4.25 10.28 9.36
N GLU A 160 4.46 9.76 10.56
CA GLU A 160 5.46 10.29 11.48
C GLU A 160 6.86 10.21 10.86
N HIS A 161 7.65 11.25 11.07
CA HIS A 161 9.04 11.31 10.63
C HIS A 161 9.97 11.19 11.84
N TYR A 162 11.18 10.72 11.61
CA TYR A 162 12.20 10.66 12.63
C TYR A 162 12.50 12.07 13.19
N VAL A 163 12.51 12.17 14.51
CA VAL A 163 12.69 13.43 15.25
C VAL A 163 14.03 13.47 15.95
N GLY A 164 14.40 12.37 16.58
CA GLY A 164 15.65 12.32 17.35
C GLY A 164 15.81 11.04 18.15
N THR A 165 16.98 10.91 18.76
CA THR A 165 17.32 9.79 19.63
C THR A 165 17.90 10.32 20.95
N VAL A 166 17.38 9.82 22.05
CA VAL A 166 17.84 10.17 23.40
C VAL A 166 18.41 8.91 24.06
N PRO A 167 19.73 8.88 24.33
CA PRO A 167 20.34 7.74 25.02
C PRO A 167 19.84 7.69 26.48
N ILE A 168 19.59 6.48 26.96
CA ILE A 168 19.29 6.24 28.37
C ILE A 168 20.61 5.99 29.09
N PRO A 169 20.97 6.81 30.09
CA PRO A 169 22.18 6.58 30.86
C PRO A 169 22.13 5.16 31.47
N SER A 170 23.12 4.34 31.15
CA SER A 170 23.39 3.11 31.93
C SER A 170 23.80 3.57 33.34
N GLY A 171 23.13 3.07 34.38
CA GLY A 171 23.50 3.34 35.78
C GLY A 171 25.01 3.23 36.01
N GLY A 172 25.52 3.41 37.25
CA GLY A 172 26.94 3.54 37.52
C GLY A 172 27.88 2.53 36.85
N PHE A 173 29.18 2.74 36.88
CA PHE A 173 30.21 2.01 36.12
C PHE A 173 30.03 0.47 36.12
N VAL A 174 29.61 -0.10 37.24
CA VAL A 174 29.40 -1.56 37.42
C VAL A 174 28.16 -2.05 36.68
N GLU A 175 27.04 -1.29 36.72
CA GLU A 175 25.80 -1.63 35.97
C GLU A 175 25.98 -1.50 34.46
N GLY A 176 26.76 -0.54 34.00
CA GLY A 176 27.08 -0.33 32.60
C GLY A 176 27.86 -1.45 31.93
N LEU A 177 28.56 -2.30 32.73
CA LEU A 177 29.27 -3.47 32.21
C LEU A 177 28.39 -4.67 31.93
N PHE A 178 27.18 -4.74 32.56
CA PHE A 178 26.31 -5.91 32.50
C PHE A 178 24.93 -5.61 31.84
N LYS A 179 24.60 -4.33 31.62
CA LYS A 179 23.35 -3.90 31.00
C LYS A 179 23.54 -3.57 29.52
N ASN A 180 22.68 -4.08 28.69
CA ASN A 180 22.64 -3.67 27.30
C ASN A 180 22.35 -2.16 27.21
N ARG A 181 23.00 -1.49 26.26
CA ARG A 181 22.75 -0.07 25.98
C ARG A 181 21.30 0.10 25.52
N GLN A 182 20.64 1.13 26.05
CA GLN A 182 19.26 1.47 25.69
C GLN A 182 19.18 2.91 25.20
N ARG A 183 18.22 3.17 24.33
CA ARG A 183 17.91 4.51 23.83
C ARG A 183 16.43 4.64 23.51
N TYR A 184 15.92 5.87 23.56
CA TYR A 184 14.63 6.21 22.99
C TYR A 184 14.84 6.76 21.58
N VAL A 185 14.10 6.24 20.62
CA VAL A 185 13.99 6.77 19.25
C VAL A 185 12.61 7.37 19.10
N TYR A 186 12.54 8.57 18.54
CA TYR A 186 11.30 9.33 18.45
C TYR A 186 10.93 9.59 17.00
N HIS A 187 9.64 9.37 16.72
CA HIS A 187 9.00 9.75 15.46
C HIS A 187 7.80 10.62 15.76
N GLY A 188 7.62 11.71 15.03
CA GLY A 188 6.58 12.68 15.32
C GLY A 188 5.90 13.25 14.09
N ARG A 189 4.65 13.71 14.28
CA ARG A 189 3.90 14.51 13.30
C ARG A 189 3.96 15.98 13.70
N ARG A 190 4.18 16.85 12.69
CA ARG A 190 4.16 18.29 12.89
C ARG A 190 2.81 18.76 13.44
N LEU A 191 2.79 19.95 14.05
CA LEU A 191 1.58 20.54 14.61
C LEU A 191 0.55 20.94 13.54
N THR A 192 0.99 21.16 12.30
CA THR A 192 0.14 21.65 11.21
C THR A 192 0.43 20.94 9.90
N TYR A 193 -0.63 20.71 9.12
CA TYR A 193 -0.58 20.21 7.75
C TYR A 193 -1.60 20.97 6.91
N THR A 194 -1.22 21.35 5.69
CA THR A 194 -2.13 22.01 4.73
C THR A 194 -2.40 21.06 3.56
N GLY A 195 -3.65 20.94 3.16
CA GLY A 195 -4.04 20.04 2.08
C GLY A 195 -5.54 19.95 1.90
N THR A 196 -6.00 18.97 1.16
CA THR A 196 -7.41 18.71 0.91
C THR A 196 -7.88 17.48 1.66
N MET A 197 -8.92 17.66 2.46
CA MET A 197 -9.64 16.57 3.11
C MET A 197 -10.84 16.18 2.26
N TYR A 198 -10.96 14.90 1.90
CA TYR A 198 -12.24 14.32 1.52
C TYR A 198 -12.93 13.80 2.76
N THR A 199 -14.23 14.06 2.89
CA THR A 199 -15.04 13.50 3.96
C THR A 199 -16.51 13.43 3.58
N ASN A 200 -17.28 12.63 4.32
CA ASN A 200 -18.72 12.57 4.24
C ASN A 200 -19.32 13.22 5.50
N ALA A 201 -19.93 14.39 5.32
CA ALA A 201 -20.59 15.14 6.41
C ALA A 201 -22.01 14.61 6.60
N VAL A 202 -22.19 13.76 7.61
CA VAL A 202 -23.48 13.18 7.99
C VAL A 202 -23.60 13.20 9.53
N ASN A 203 -24.80 13.46 10.02
CA ASN A 203 -25.09 13.55 11.46
C ASN A 203 -24.22 14.58 12.18
N HIS A 204 -23.96 15.71 11.54
CA HIS A 204 -23.13 16.80 12.08
C HIS A 204 -21.72 16.35 12.51
N THR A 205 -21.17 15.33 11.84
CA THR A 205 -19.79 14.86 12.04
C THR A 205 -19.14 14.54 10.71
N ILE A 206 -17.82 14.36 10.71
CA ILE A 206 -17.05 13.90 9.56
C ILE A 206 -16.84 12.39 9.64
N ASN A 207 -17.12 11.71 8.52
CA ASN A 207 -16.97 10.27 8.40
C ASN A 207 -16.15 9.96 7.14
N ASP A 208 -15.49 8.80 7.11
CA ASP A 208 -14.69 8.34 5.95
C ASP A 208 -13.68 9.40 5.49
N SER A 209 -13.03 10.07 6.46
CA SER A 209 -12.11 11.18 6.15
C SER A 209 -10.80 10.65 5.56
N LYS A 210 -10.39 11.26 4.44
CA LYS A 210 -9.12 11.02 3.77
C LYS A 210 -8.37 12.34 3.61
N TRP A 211 -7.07 12.32 3.84
CA TRP A 211 -6.22 13.50 3.74
C TRP A 211 -5.26 13.41 2.57
N ALA A 212 -5.19 14.45 1.77
CA ALA A 212 -4.23 14.63 0.69
C ALA A 212 -3.31 15.81 1.05
N ASP A 213 -2.10 15.50 1.50
CA ASP A 213 -1.13 16.49 1.96
C ASP A 213 -0.60 17.33 0.80
N ASN A 214 -0.57 18.66 0.97
CA ASN A 214 -0.13 19.62 -0.04
C ASN A 214 -0.87 19.55 -1.40
N ILE A 215 -2.06 18.93 -1.44
CA ILE A 215 -2.91 18.87 -2.62
C ILE A 215 -3.99 19.92 -2.53
N THR A 216 -4.11 20.75 -3.57
CA THR A 216 -5.14 21.79 -3.73
C THR A 216 -6.45 21.21 -4.27
N LEU A 217 -7.56 21.93 -4.15
CA LEU A 217 -8.90 21.45 -4.57
C LEU A 217 -8.96 21.03 -6.04
N ASP A 218 -8.30 21.78 -6.91
CA ASP A 218 -8.23 21.52 -8.36
C ASP A 218 -7.59 20.16 -8.70
N LYS A 219 -6.68 19.69 -7.85
CA LYS A 219 -5.97 18.40 -8.03
C LYS A 219 -6.51 17.28 -7.13
N ALA A 220 -7.42 17.62 -6.23
CA ALA A 220 -7.87 16.66 -5.23
C ALA A 220 -8.69 15.52 -5.85
N ILE A 221 -9.50 15.81 -6.86
CA ILE A 221 -10.29 14.80 -7.56
C ILE A 221 -9.34 13.78 -8.19
N ASP A 222 -8.38 14.23 -9.00
CA ASP A 222 -7.39 13.37 -9.68
C ASP A 222 -6.58 12.54 -8.69
N TYR A 223 -6.31 13.08 -7.49
CA TYR A 223 -5.59 12.37 -6.44
C TYR A 223 -6.40 11.23 -5.82
N TYR A 224 -7.72 11.39 -5.67
CA TYR A 224 -8.57 10.41 -4.98
C TYR A 224 -9.19 9.37 -5.89
N ILE A 225 -9.36 9.67 -7.19
CA ILE A 225 -9.96 8.75 -8.15
C ILE A 225 -9.03 7.57 -8.48
N ARG A 226 -9.67 6.51 -8.95
CA ARG A 226 -8.99 5.32 -9.47
C ARG A 226 -9.23 5.24 -10.97
N GLU A 227 -8.18 5.27 -11.77
CA GLU A 227 -8.30 5.28 -13.24
C GLU A 227 -7.46 4.20 -13.94
N HIS A 228 -6.67 3.42 -13.19
CA HIS A 228 -5.67 2.55 -13.78
C HIS A 228 -5.96 1.05 -13.62
N GLY A 229 -7.05 0.67 -12.98
CA GLY A 229 -7.36 -0.74 -12.70
C GLY A 229 -7.53 -1.56 -13.98
N VAL A 230 -8.27 -1.04 -14.94
CA VAL A 230 -8.46 -1.69 -16.25
C VAL A 230 -7.14 -1.82 -17.02
N LEU A 231 -6.29 -0.79 -17.01
CA LEU A 231 -4.98 -0.83 -17.67
C LEU A 231 -4.06 -1.88 -17.01
N ILE A 232 -3.97 -1.85 -15.68
CA ILE A 232 -3.16 -2.81 -14.92
C ILE A 232 -3.66 -4.24 -15.15
N PHE A 233 -4.98 -4.44 -15.16
CA PHE A 233 -5.58 -5.72 -15.47
C PHE A 233 -5.13 -6.24 -16.85
N TRP A 234 -5.21 -5.41 -17.91
CA TRP A 234 -4.83 -5.83 -19.26
C TRP A 234 -3.33 -6.12 -19.38
N ILE A 235 -2.46 -5.41 -18.67
CA ILE A 235 -1.02 -5.71 -18.63
C ILE A 235 -0.78 -7.09 -18.00
N ILE A 236 -1.35 -7.35 -16.81
CA ILE A 236 -1.18 -8.62 -16.10
C ILE A 236 -1.80 -9.77 -16.93
N PHE A 237 -3.00 -9.57 -17.45
CA PHE A 237 -3.71 -10.55 -18.26
C PHE A 237 -2.96 -10.90 -19.55
N GLY A 238 -2.37 -9.90 -20.21
CA GLY A 238 -1.52 -10.11 -21.40
C GLY A 238 -0.30 -10.96 -21.08
N VAL A 239 0.39 -10.70 -19.96
CA VAL A 239 1.53 -11.52 -19.53
C VAL A 239 1.09 -12.96 -19.26
N ILE A 240 -0.04 -13.17 -18.60
CA ILE A 240 -0.57 -14.53 -18.32
C ILE A 240 -0.87 -15.26 -19.63
N ILE A 241 -1.49 -14.60 -20.61
CA ILE A 241 -1.78 -15.21 -21.91
C ILE A 241 -0.50 -15.60 -22.64
N VAL A 242 0.53 -14.73 -22.67
CA VAL A 242 1.81 -15.03 -23.30
C VAL A 242 2.47 -16.26 -22.66
N VAL A 243 2.50 -16.29 -21.32
CA VAL A 243 3.04 -17.44 -20.59
C VAL A 243 2.24 -18.73 -20.89
N ALA A 244 0.91 -18.65 -20.91
CA ALA A 244 0.05 -19.79 -21.21
C ALA A 244 0.30 -20.33 -22.64
N ILE A 245 0.49 -19.44 -23.63
CA ILE A 245 0.82 -19.83 -25.01
C ILE A 245 2.20 -20.51 -25.06
N ILE A 246 3.21 -19.95 -24.39
CA ILE A 246 4.55 -20.57 -24.32
C ILE A 246 4.46 -21.96 -23.72
N PHE A 247 3.76 -22.12 -22.60
CA PHE A 247 3.56 -23.44 -21.98
C PHE A 247 2.81 -24.39 -22.90
N PHE A 248 1.77 -23.95 -23.59
CA PHE A 248 0.99 -24.77 -24.50
C PHE A 248 1.83 -25.26 -25.70
N VAL A 249 2.71 -24.40 -26.23
CA VAL A 249 3.59 -24.76 -27.34
C VAL A 249 4.79 -25.61 -26.89
N ALA A 250 5.35 -25.36 -25.70
CA ALA A 250 6.52 -26.04 -25.18
C ALA A 250 6.20 -27.40 -24.50
N ALA A 251 4.97 -27.60 -24.04
CA ALA A 251 4.57 -28.86 -23.42
C ALA A 251 4.50 -29.97 -24.47
N PRO A 252 5.05 -31.14 -24.20
CA PRO A 252 4.88 -32.30 -25.09
C PRO A 252 3.40 -32.68 -25.15
N ASN A 253 2.76 -32.46 -26.31
CA ASN A 253 1.32 -32.68 -26.50
C ASN A 253 1.01 -34.16 -26.78
N GLU A 254 1.68 -35.07 -26.07
CA GLU A 254 1.48 -36.55 -26.20
C GLU A 254 0.03 -36.95 -25.99
N TRP A 255 -0.71 -36.28 -25.11
CA TRP A 255 -2.13 -36.56 -24.88
C TRP A 255 -3.03 -36.19 -26.07
N LEU A 256 -2.64 -35.19 -26.90
CA LEU A 256 -3.34 -34.84 -28.13
C LEU A 256 -3.01 -35.80 -29.30
N ASN A 257 -1.81 -36.39 -29.26
CA ASN A 257 -1.30 -37.28 -30.30
C ASN A 257 -1.49 -38.78 -29.96
N GLY A 258 -1.68 -39.12 -28.66
CA GLY A 258 -1.75 -40.49 -28.17
C GLY A 258 -3.00 -41.29 -28.54
N SER A 259 -4.08 -40.65 -29.03
CA SER A 259 -5.34 -41.35 -29.32
C SER A 259 -5.47 -41.87 -30.76
N VAL A 260 -4.42 -41.81 -31.59
CA VAL A 260 -4.47 -42.21 -33.00
C VAL A 260 -3.61 -43.45 -33.30
N ARG A 261 -2.89 -44.01 -32.31
CA ARG A 261 -2.02 -45.16 -32.54
C ARG A 261 -2.61 -46.53 -32.17
N ASP A 262 -3.80 -46.60 -31.58
CA ASP A 262 -4.41 -47.85 -31.10
C ASP A 262 -5.74 -48.21 -31.79
N TRP A 263 -5.90 -47.94 -33.10
CA TRP A 263 -6.96 -48.51 -33.94
C TRP A 263 -6.44 -48.89 -35.31
#